data_0fc39d5a134a4c755b4b042e4174f5ad
#
_entry.id   0fc39d5a134a4c755b4b042e4174f5ad
#
_cell.length_a   1.000
_cell.length_b   1.000
_cell.length_c   1.000
_cell.angle_alpha   90.00
_cell.angle_beta   90.00
_cell.angle_gamma   90.00
#
_symmetry.space_group_name_H-M   'P 1'
#
loop_
_entity.id
_entity.type
_entity.pdbx_description
1 polymer ?
#
loop_
_entity_poly.entity_id
_entity_poly.type
_entity_poly.pdbx_seq_one_letter_code
_entity_poly.pdbx_strand_id
1 'polypeptide(L)'
;MKKNKTEATIIISAVHEWIVTYLPLQRSSSIHTQKAYTDALALYVNFLESEKGISCETMSSDCFSIAFIHEWMFWLKTKRKSCNSTCNHRLACLRSFLKYLSHKDIRFINVEYDSKAVKRMKEPQRSILEITKKAMKAF
;
A
#
# COMPACT_ATOMS: atom_id res chain seq x y z
N MET A 1 30.97 19.07 4.84
CA MET A 1 29.89 19.16 3.86
C MET A 1 28.72 18.31 4.30
N LYS A 2 27.59 18.92 4.38
CA LYS A 2 26.39 18.24 4.83
C LYS A 2 25.85 17.37 3.70
N LYS A 3 25.84 16.06 3.90
CA LYS A 3 25.24 15.18 2.91
C LYS A 3 23.74 15.14 3.10
N ASN A 4 23.00 15.43 2.06
CA ASN A 4 21.57 15.19 2.06
C ASN A 4 21.34 13.68 2.07
N LYS A 5 20.45 13.22 2.94
CA LYS A 5 20.05 11.81 2.93
C LYS A 5 19.42 11.49 1.60
N THR A 6 19.74 10.34 1.05
CA THR A 6 19.08 9.88 -0.17
C THR A 6 17.62 9.56 0.14
N GLU A 7 16.78 9.63 -0.87
CA GLU A 7 15.38 9.27 -0.69
C GLU A 7 15.23 7.84 -0.19
N ALA A 8 16.06 6.92 -0.70
CA ALA A 8 16.05 5.53 -0.23
C ALA A 8 16.30 5.43 1.28
N THR A 9 17.27 6.17 1.79
CA THR A 9 17.60 6.18 3.22
C THR A 9 16.41 6.68 4.03
N ILE A 10 15.76 7.75 3.58
CA ILE A 10 14.60 8.31 4.26
C ILE A 10 13.45 7.30 4.28
N ILE A 11 13.18 6.65 3.16
CA ILE A 11 12.12 5.65 3.06
C ILE A 11 12.36 4.50 4.03
N ILE A 12 13.57 3.95 4.04
CA ILE A 12 13.90 2.81 4.88
C ILE A 12 13.83 3.19 6.36
N SER A 13 14.35 4.37 6.72
CA SER A 13 14.25 4.86 8.08
C SER A 13 12.80 5.06 8.51
N ALA A 14 11.96 5.57 7.61
CA ALA A 14 10.54 5.77 7.90
C ALA A 14 9.82 4.43 8.06
N VAL A 15 10.12 3.43 7.23
CA VAL A 15 9.55 2.09 7.36
C VAL A 15 9.88 1.51 8.73
N HIS A 16 11.15 1.55 9.11
CA HIS A 16 11.60 1.01 10.39
C HIS A 16 10.92 1.72 11.55
N GLU A 17 10.91 3.04 11.55
CA GLU A 17 10.30 3.83 12.61
C GLU A 17 8.81 3.58 12.70
N TRP A 18 8.13 3.48 11.55
CA TRP A 18 6.69 3.24 11.51
C TRP A 18 6.33 1.89 12.11
N ILE A 19 7.07 0.84 11.77
CA ILE A 19 6.80 -0.51 12.26
C ILE A 19 7.18 -0.68 13.72
N VAL A 20 8.36 -0.18 14.12
CA VAL A 20 8.93 -0.44 15.45
C VAL A 20 8.40 0.51 16.50
N THR A 21 8.16 1.76 16.13
CA THR A 21 7.81 2.80 17.09
C THR A 21 6.39 3.32 16.93
N TYR A 22 6.03 3.73 15.71
CA TYR A 22 4.76 4.43 15.49
C TYR A 22 3.56 3.51 15.66
N LEU A 23 3.52 2.39 14.96
CA LEU A 23 2.38 1.47 15.02
C LEU A 23 2.11 0.93 16.42
N PRO A 24 3.13 0.47 17.17
CA PRO A 24 2.87 -0.04 18.51
C PRO A 24 2.29 1.01 19.47
N LEU A 25 2.53 2.30 19.22
CA LEU A 25 2.01 3.38 20.04
C LEU A 25 0.60 3.82 19.68
N GLN A 26 0.06 3.34 18.56
CA GLN A 26 -1.30 3.69 18.15
C GLN A 26 -2.33 3.04 19.06
N ARG A 27 -3.32 3.80 19.48
CA ARG A 27 -4.34 3.38 20.42
C ARG A 27 -5.09 2.10 20.04
N SER A 28 -5.43 2.01 18.76
CA SER A 28 -6.25 0.91 18.25
C SER A 28 -5.43 -0.16 17.56
N SER A 29 -4.11 -0.08 17.65
CA SER A 29 -3.23 -0.98 16.94
C SER A 29 -3.12 -2.31 17.70
N SER A 30 -3.74 -3.36 17.18
CA SER A 30 -3.54 -4.71 17.66
C SER A 30 -2.31 -5.30 16.98
N ILE A 31 -1.82 -6.42 17.52
CA ILE A 31 -0.70 -7.12 16.90
C ILE A 31 -1.06 -7.62 15.49
N HIS A 32 -2.33 -7.97 15.28
CA HIS A 32 -2.82 -8.39 13.97
C HIS A 32 -2.81 -7.23 12.96
N THR A 33 -3.19 -6.04 13.41
CA THR A 33 -3.16 -4.83 12.60
C THR A 33 -1.73 -4.48 12.22
N GLN A 34 -0.81 -4.54 13.18
CA GLN A 34 0.60 -4.27 12.94
C GLN A 34 1.17 -5.25 11.91
N LYS A 35 0.81 -6.53 12.03
CA LYS A 35 1.24 -7.55 11.10
C LYS A 35 0.70 -7.28 9.68
N ALA A 36 -0.57 -6.90 9.58
CA ALA A 36 -1.18 -6.59 8.29
C ALA A 36 -0.46 -5.43 7.59
N TYR A 37 -0.11 -4.39 8.32
CA TYR A 37 0.62 -3.25 7.79
C TYR A 37 2.03 -3.65 7.35
N THR A 38 2.72 -4.42 8.18
CA THR A 38 4.06 -4.92 7.88
C THR A 38 4.04 -5.80 6.63
N ASP A 39 3.06 -6.69 6.52
CA ASP A 39 2.92 -7.58 5.38
C ASP A 39 2.68 -6.79 4.08
N ALA A 40 1.86 -5.75 4.13
CA ALA A 40 1.58 -4.92 2.95
C ALA A 40 2.85 -4.25 2.45
N LEU A 41 3.64 -3.68 3.36
CA LEU A 41 4.91 -3.05 2.97
C LEU A 41 5.91 -4.07 2.43
N ALA A 42 6.01 -5.24 3.07
CA ALA A 42 6.89 -6.29 2.59
C ALA A 42 6.53 -6.72 1.18
N LEU A 43 5.24 -6.83 0.88
CA LEU A 43 4.77 -7.17 -0.45
C LEU A 43 5.08 -6.07 -1.47
N TYR A 44 4.98 -4.82 -1.07
CA TYR A 44 5.32 -3.72 -1.96
C TYR A 44 6.81 -3.72 -2.31
N VAL A 45 7.66 -3.90 -1.32
CA VAL A 45 9.12 -4.01 -1.52
C VAL A 45 9.44 -5.19 -2.43
N ASN A 46 8.80 -6.33 -2.20
CA ASN A 46 8.98 -7.52 -3.03
C ASN A 46 8.58 -7.26 -4.48
N PHE A 47 7.47 -6.58 -4.69
CA PHE A 47 7.03 -6.18 -6.03
C PHE A 47 8.07 -5.29 -6.71
N LEU A 48 8.59 -4.28 -6.01
CA LEU A 48 9.59 -3.39 -6.56
C LEU A 48 10.85 -4.16 -6.97
N GLU A 49 11.30 -5.09 -6.13
CA GLU A 49 12.48 -5.89 -6.42
C GLU A 49 12.26 -6.84 -7.60
N SER A 50 11.16 -7.57 -7.59
CA SER A 50 10.94 -8.64 -8.57
C SER A 50 10.46 -8.11 -9.93
N GLU A 51 9.63 -7.08 -9.94
CA GLU A 51 9.00 -6.59 -11.18
C GLU A 51 9.64 -5.33 -11.73
N LYS A 52 10.26 -4.53 -10.89
CA LYS A 52 10.85 -3.26 -11.30
C LYS A 52 12.37 -3.23 -11.17
N GLY A 53 12.97 -4.25 -10.57
CA GLY A 53 14.40 -4.28 -10.35
C GLY A 53 14.89 -3.19 -9.41
N ILE A 54 14.03 -2.69 -8.54
CA ILE A 54 14.37 -1.61 -7.61
C ILE A 54 14.65 -2.22 -6.25
N SER A 55 15.90 -2.09 -5.80
CA SER A 55 16.29 -2.55 -4.46
C SER A 55 15.99 -1.48 -3.42
N CYS A 56 16.07 -1.85 -2.15
CA CYS A 56 15.91 -0.91 -1.04
C CYS A 56 16.87 0.27 -1.15
N GLU A 57 18.03 0.07 -1.76
CA GLU A 57 19.05 1.12 -1.88
C GLU A 57 18.74 2.12 -3.00
N THR A 58 17.90 1.74 -3.94
CA THR A 58 17.57 2.57 -5.11
C THR A 58 16.15 3.12 -5.07
N MET A 59 15.43 2.94 -3.97
CA MET A 59 14.08 3.46 -3.84
C MET A 59 14.06 4.99 -3.85
N SER A 60 13.00 5.53 -4.42
CA SER A 60 12.76 6.98 -4.48
C SER A 60 11.27 7.24 -4.35
N SER A 61 10.89 8.52 -4.32
CA SER A 61 9.48 8.91 -4.30
C SER A 61 8.72 8.39 -5.51
N ASP A 62 9.40 8.23 -6.65
CA ASP A 62 8.79 7.71 -7.88
C ASP A 62 8.28 6.27 -7.72
N CYS A 63 8.83 5.52 -6.76
CA CYS A 63 8.38 4.16 -6.47
C CYS A 63 6.95 4.11 -5.93
N PHE A 64 6.41 5.24 -5.49
CA PHE A 64 5.06 5.33 -4.98
C PHE A 64 4.15 6.12 -5.92
N SER A 65 4.48 6.14 -7.21
CA SER A 65 3.64 6.77 -8.22
C SER A 65 2.31 6.04 -8.37
N ILE A 66 1.33 6.73 -8.89
CA ILE A 66 0.01 6.15 -9.17
C ILE A 66 0.16 4.91 -10.05
N ALA A 67 0.99 5.00 -11.09
CA ALA A 67 1.21 3.89 -12.01
C ALA A 67 1.80 2.68 -11.31
N PHE A 68 2.81 2.88 -10.47
CA PHE A 68 3.44 1.77 -9.74
C PHE A 68 2.47 1.11 -8.76
N ILE A 69 1.67 1.90 -8.07
CA ILE A 69 0.69 1.35 -7.12
C ILE A 69 -0.38 0.55 -7.87
N HIS A 70 -0.84 1.04 -9.03
CA HIS A 70 -1.78 0.29 -9.88
C HIS A 70 -1.18 -1.05 -10.32
N GLU A 71 0.08 -1.04 -10.75
CA GLU A 71 0.78 -2.26 -11.15
C GLU A 71 0.91 -3.23 -9.98
N TRP A 72 1.16 -2.72 -8.78
CA TRP A 72 1.23 -3.54 -7.58
C TRP A 72 -0.11 -4.21 -7.29
N MET A 73 -1.20 -3.46 -7.39
CA MET A 73 -2.54 -4.01 -7.20
C MET A 73 -2.81 -5.15 -8.18
N PHE A 74 -2.43 -4.95 -9.45
CA PHE A 74 -2.57 -5.98 -10.47
C PHE A 74 -1.68 -7.19 -10.15
N TRP A 75 -0.45 -6.94 -9.69
CA TRP A 75 0.48 -8.00 -9.29
C TRP A 75 -0.07 -8.81 -8.11
N LEU A 76 -0.65 -8.15 -7.13
CA LEU A 76 -1.28 -8.84 -6.00
C LEU A 76 -2.39 -9.77 -6.49
N LYS A 77 -3.18 -9.30 -7.45
CA LYS A 77 -4.29 -10.10 -7.98
C LYS A 77 -3.80 -11.27 -8.82
N THR A 78 -2.83 -11.05 -9.68
CA THR A 78 -2.40 -12.05 -10.67
C THR A 78 -1.32 -12.99 -10.14
N LYS A 79 -0.28 -12.46 -9.53
CA LYS A 79 0.85 -13.26 -9.04
C LYS A 79 0.62 -13.82 -7.65
N ARG A 80 -0.02 -13.06 -6.78
CA ARG A 80 -0.31 -13.48 -5.41
C ARG A 80 -1.72 -14.07 -5.28
N LYS A 81 -2.51 -13.98 -6.33
CA LYS A 81 -3.88 -14.52 -6.40
C LYS A 81 -4.77 -14.01 -5.26
N SER A 82 -4.55 -12.75 -4.86
CA SER A 82 -5.36 -12.12 -3.83
C SER A 82 -6.71 -11.70 -4.39
N CYS A 83 -7.76 -11.83 -3.58
CA CYS A 83 -9.07 -11.34 -3.98
C CYS A 83 -9.11 -9.80 -3.91
N ASN A 84 -10.13 -9.20 -4.51
CA ASN A 84 -10.24 -7.74 -4.57
C ASN A 84 -10.29 -7.10 -3.18
N SER A 85 -10.99 -7.74 -2.26
CA SER A 85 -11.07 -7.27 -0.88
C SER A 85 -9.70 -7.21 -0.21
N THR A 86 -8.90 -8.25 -0.38
CA THR A 86 -7.53 -8.31 0.16
C THR A 86 -6.65 -7.25 -0.49
N CYS A 87 -6.74 -7.09 -1.80
CA CYS A 87 -5.98 -6.06 -2.50
C CYS A 87 -6.32 -4.67 -1.97
N ASN A 88 -7.61 -4.39 -1.78
CA ASN A 88 -8.06 -3.10 -1.27
C ASN A 88 -7.58 -2.86 0.15
N HIS A 89 -7.57 -3.90 0.98
CA HIS A 89 -7.06 -3.80 2.34
C HIS A 89 -5.56 -3.47 2.33
N ARG A 90 -4.81 -4.14 1.47
CA ARG A 90 -3.36 -3.88 1.36
C ARG A 90 -3.09 -2.47 0.83
N LEU A 91 -3.91 -1.97 -0.08
CA LEU A 91 -3.82 -0.60 -0.54
C LEU A 91 -4.04 0.39 0.61
N ALA A 92 -5.03 0.14 1.45
CA ALA A 92 -5.29 0.98 2.61
C ALA A 92 -4.09 0.99 3.57
N CYS A 93 -3.46 -0.17 3.77
CA CYS A 93 -2.26 -0.28 4.61
C CYS A 93 -1.10 0.54 4.02
N LEU A 94 -0.89 0.43 2.71
CA LEU A 94 0.16 1.20 2.04
C LEU A 94 -0.08 2.69 2.17
N ARG A 95 -1.33 3.14 1.97
CA ARG A 95 -1.68 4.54 2.10
C ARG A 95 -1.42 5.09 3.50
N SER A 96 -1.64 4.27 4.52
CA SER A 96 -1.33 4.66 5.90
C SER A 96 0.17 4.94 6.07
N PHE A 97 1.00 4.09 5.50
CA PHE A 97 2.44 4.33 5.52
C PHE A 97 2.81 5.57 4.72
N LEU A 98 2.23 5.77 3.55
CA LEU A 98 2.53 6.93 2.71
C LEU A 98 2.14 8.24 3.39
N LYS A 99 1.06 8.22 4.16
CA LYS A 99 0.69 9.37 4.99
C LYS A 99 1.78 9.67 6.02
N TYR A 100 2.29 8.65 6.68
CA TYR A 100 3.38 8.79 7.63
C TYR A 100 4.64 9.34 6.95
N LEU A 101 5.00 8.76 5.80
CA LEU A 101 6.18 9.16 5.04
C LEU A 101 6.08 10.63 4.58
N SER A 102 4.90 11.07 4.16
CA SER A 102 4.69 12.42 3.65
C SER A 102 4.95 13.48 4.71
N HIS A 103 4.87 13.13 6.00
CA HIS A 103 5.14 14.03 7.11
C HIS A 103 6.61 14.00 7.57
N LYS A 104 7.42 13.12 7.00
CA LYS A 104 8.82 12.98 7.42
C LYS A 104 9.77 13.85 6.65
N ASP A 105 9.48 14.12 5.38
CA ASP A 105 10.38 14.90 4.53
C ASP A 105 9.56 15.53 3.41
N ILE A 106 9.92 16.78 3.08
CA ILE A 106 9.18 17.55 2.07
C ILE A 106 9.20 16.88 0.69
N ARG A 107 10.21 16.08 0.40
CA ARG A 107 10.30 15.37 -0.88
C ARG A 107 9.17 14.35 -1.09
N PHE A 108 8.51 13.93 -0.01
CA PHE A 108 7.44 12.94 -0.06
C PHE A 108 6.06 13.54 0.20
N ILE A 109 5.95 14.88 0.18
CA ILE A 109 4.71 15.56 0.56
C ILE A 109 3.52 15.15 -0.33
N ASN A 110 3.77 14.79 -1.57
CA ASN A 110 2.72 14.45 -2.52
C ASN A 110 2.42 12.95 -2.60
N VAL A 111 3.22 12.08 -1.99
CA VAL A 111 3.03 10.63 -2.18
C VAL A 111 1.69 10.15 -1.61
N GLU A 112 1.27 10.67 -0.47
CA GLU A 112 -0.03 10.31 0.10
C GLU A 112 -1.17 10.84 -0.77
N TYR A 113 -1.08 12.10 -1.16
CA TYR A 113 -2.09 12.72 -2.00
C TYR A 113 -2.26 11.95 -3.32
N ASP A 114 -1.15 11.64 -3.98
CA ASP A 114 -1.17 10.91 -5.24
C ASP A 114 -1.74 9.50 -5.05
N SER A 115 -1.45 8.86 -3.92
CA SER A 115 -1.96 7.51 -3.65
C SER A 115 -3.48 7.46 -3.55
N LYS A 116 -4.11 8.57 -3.19
CA LYS A 116 -5.57 8.65 -3.11
C LYS A 116 -6.22 8.60 -4.48
N ALA A 117 -5.48 8.91 -5.54
CA ALA A 117 -5.98 8.79 -6.90
C ALA A 117 -6.01 7.34 -7.39
N VAL A 118 -5.34 6.42 -6.69
CA VAL A 118 -5.39 5.00 -7.01
C VAL A 118 -6.75 4.46 -6.59
N LYS A 119 -7.50 3.96 -7.55
CA LYS A 119 -8.85 3.45 -7.29
C LYS A 119 -8.78 2.07 -6.67
N ARG A 120 -9.66 1.85 -5.69
CA ARG A 120 -9.87 0.51 -5.16
C ARG A 120 -10.41 -0.40 -6.25
N MET A 121 -10.06 -1.67 -6.17
CA MET A 121 -10.67 -2.67 -7.05
C MET A 121 -12.14 -2.80 -6.70
N LYS A 122 -12.98 -2.87 -7.73
CA LYS A 122 -14.39 -3.09 -7.49
C LYS A 122 -14.58 -4.47 -6.88
N GLU A 123 -15.17 -4.47 -5.71
CA GLU A 123 -15.68 -5.70 -5.16
C GLU A 123 -16.68 -6.26 -6.17
N PRO A 124 -16.72 -7.60 -6.37
CA PRO A 124 -17.79 -8.15 -7.17
C PRO A 124 -19.09 -7.55 -6.61
N GLN A 125 -19.91 -6.97 -7.48
CA GLN A 125 -21.17 -6.39 -7.03
C GLN A 125 -22.11 -7.53 -6.67
N ARG A 126 -21.72 -8.22 -5.67
CA ARG A 126 -22.40 -9.39 -5.17
C ARG A 126 -23.85 -9.08 -4.81
N SER A 127 -24.03 -7.91 -4.19
CA SER A 127 -25.36 -7.44 -3.81
C SER A 127 -26.28 -7.25 -5.01
N ILE A 128 -25.80 -6.65 -6.10
CA ILE A 128 -26.63 -6.41 -7.28
C ILE A 128 -26.93 -7.73 -7.99
N LEU A 129 -25.94 -8.59 -8.16
CA LEU A 129 -26.14 -9.89 -8.78
C LEU A 129 -27.08 -10.76 -7.94
N GLU A 130 -26.91 -10.76 -6.63
CA GLU A 130 -27.79 -11.54 -5.75
C GLU A 130 -29.21 -11.01 -5.75
N ILE A 131 -29.39 -9.69 -5.71
CA ILE A 131 -30.70 -9.07 -5.78
C ILE A 131 -31.38 -9.39 -7.11
N THR A 132 -30.63 -9.29 -8.21
CA THR A 132 -31.16 -9.62 -9.53
C THR A 132 -31.58 -11.08 -9.61
N LYS A 133 -30.74 -11.99 -9.13
CA LYS A 133 -31.06 -13.42 -9.12
C LYS A 133 -32.27 -13.73 -8.26
N LYS A 134 -32.36 -13.12 -7.08
CA LYS A 134 -33.52 -13.29 -6.21
C LYS A 134 -34.79 -12.73 -6.83
N ALA A 135 -34.69 -11.56 -7.46
CA ALA A 135 -35.83 -10.98 -8.17
C ALA A 135 -36.29 -11.88 -9.31
N MET A 136 -35.37 -12.42 -10.07
CA MET A 136 -35.69 -13.36 -11.16
C MET A 136 -36.32 -14.64 -10.66
N LYS A 137 -35.90 -15.13 -9.49
CA LYS A 137 -36.48 -16.35 -8.91
C LYS A 137 -37.87 -16.11 -8.31
N ALA A 138 -38.13 -14.87 -7.87
CA ALA A 138 -39.43 -14.51 -7.29
C ALA A 138 -40.54 -14.38 -8.35
N PHE A 139 -40.16 -14.27 -9.59
CA PHE A 139 -41.07 -14.22 -10.72
C PHE A 139 -40.99 -15.51 -11.52
#